data_273d6a88c63091716c3d4923f0d0aabd
#
_entry.id   273d6a88c63091716c3d4923f0d0aabd
#
_cell.length_a   1.000
_cell.length_b   1.000
_cell.length_c   1.000
_cell.angle_alpha   90.00
_cell.angle_beta   90.00
_cell.angle_gamma   90.00
#
_symmetry.space_group_name_H-M   'P 1'
#
loop_
_entity.id
_entity.type
_entity.pdbx_description
1 polymer ?
#
loop_
_entity_poly.entity_id
_entity_poly.type
_entity_poly.pdbx_seq_one_letter_code
_entity_poly.pdbx_strand_id
1 'polypeptide(L)' 'MQNKENIFSGTVVEALPNTMFRVMPDEEGEEVIAYLSGRMKHNRIRVLLGDKVLMERDPYGGKPRISRRM' A
#
# COMPACT_ATOMS: atom_id res chain seq x y z
N MET A 1 14.08 -15.45 0.78
CA MET A 1 12.95 -15.91 -0.05
C MET A 1 11.74 -15.06 0.28
N GLN A 2 11.09 -14.54 -0.73
CA GLN A 2 9.94 -13.67 -0.51
C GLN A 2 8.70 -14.49 -0.21
N ASN A 3 8.01 -14.13 0.86
CA ASN A 3 6.80 -14.82 1.26
C ASN A 3 5.59 -14.15 0.60
N LYS A 4 4.91 -14.88 -0.27
CA LYS A 4 3.76 -14.34 -1.00
C LYS A 4 2.62 -13.91 -0.08
N GLU A 5 2.54 -14.49 1.10
CA GLU A 5 1.50 -14.13 2.06
C GLU A 5 1.66 -12.71 2.59
N ASN A 6 2.85 -12.13 2.44
CA ASN A 6 3.10 -10.76 2.89
C ASN A 6 2.79 -9.72 1.83
N ILE A 7 2.39 -10.15 0.65
CA ILE A 7 2.10 -9.23 -0.46
C ILE A 7 0.63 -9.33 -0.82
N PHE A 8 -0.03 -8.17 -0.92
CA PHE A 8 -1.44 -8.14 -1.30
C PHE A 8 -1.74 -6.84 -2.04
N SER A 9 -2.82 -6.86 -2.80
CA SER A 9 -3.21 -5.70 -3.61
C SER A 9 -4.47 -5.06 -3.06
N GLY A 10 -4.68 -3.82 -3.46
CA GLY A 10 -5.87 -3.08 -3.08
C GLY A 10 -6.03 -1.83 -3.92
N THR A 11 -7.12 -1.11 -3.66
CA THR A 11 -7.45 0.11 -4.37
C THR A 11 -7.41 1.29 -3.40
N VAL A 12 -6.75 2.36 -3.80
CA VAL A 12 -6.64 3.56 -2.97
C VAL A 12 -7.99 4.25 -2.92
N VAL A 13 -8.52 4.46 -1.72
CA VAL A 13 -9.82 5.11 -1.53
C VAL A 13 -9.71 6.48 -0.89
N GLU A 14 -8.57 6.83 -0.31
CA GLU A 14 -8.38 8.15 0.27
C GLU A 14 -6.90 8.46 0.40
N ALA A 15 -6.52 9.71 0.11
CA ALA A 15 -5.16 10.19 0.35
C ALA A 15 -5.13 10.88 1.71
N LEU A 16 -4.18 10.51 2.54
CA LEU A 16 -4.03 11.02 3.90
C LEU A 16 -2.76 11.85 4.00
N PRO A 17 -2.60 12.65 5.06
CA PRO A 17 -1.35 13.38 5.28
C PRO A 17 -0.15 12.45 5.44
N ASN A 18 1.04 13.01 5.24
CA ASN A 18 2.32 12.33 5.49
C ASN A 18 2.54 11.11 4.58
N THR A 19 2.13 11.22 3.33
CA THR A 19 2.29 10.17 2.31
C THR A 19 1.67 8.84 2.72
N MET A 20 0.55 8.92 3.41
CA MET A 20 -0.22 7.75 3.80
C MET A 20 -1.49 7.68 2.98
N PHE A 21 -2.03 6.47 2.87
CA PHE A 21 -3.21 6.24 2.04
C PHE A 21 -4.13 5.23 2.72
N ARG A 22 -5.42 5.47 2.56
CA ARG A 22 -6.41 4.47 2.95
C ARG A 22 -6.65 3.60 1.73
N VAL A 23 -6.50 2.28 1.90
CA VAL A 23 -6.56 1.33 0.79
C VAL A 23 -7.53 0.23 1.15
N MET A 24 -8.41 -0.10 0.19
CA MET A 24 -9.33 -1.22 0.34
C MET A 24 -8.68 -2.45 -0.29
N PRO A 25 -8.31 -3.46 0.52
CA PRO A 25 -7.72 -4.68 -0.04
C PRO A 25 -8.69 -5.41 -0.95
N ASP A 26 -8.15 -6.08 -1.96
CA ASP A 26 -9.00 -6.81 -2.92
C ASP A 26 -9.66 -8.02 -2.29
N GLU A 27 -8.99 -8.69 -1.36
CA GLU A 27 -9.48 -9.94 -0.82
C GLU A 27 -10.07 -9.84 0.59
N GLU A 28 -9.74 -8.78 1.32
CA GLU A 28 -10.21 -8.61 2.69
C GLU A 28 -11.18 -7.46 2.75
N GLY A 29 -12.14 -7.54 3.65
CA GLY A 29 -13.20 -6.55 3.70
C GLY A 29 -12.86 -5.25 4.41
N GLU A 30 -11.75 -5.19 5.16
CA GLU A 30 -11.43 -4.03 5.97
C GLU A 30 -10.37 -3.16 5.31
N GLU A 31 -10.61 -1.84 5.34
CA GLU A 31 -9.64 -0.89 4.85
C GLU A 31 -8.38 -0.91 5.72
N VAL A 32 -7.25 -0.65 5.07
CA VAL A 32 -5.98 -0.53 5.79
C VAL A 32 -5.37 0.84 5.49
N ILE A 33 -4.54 1.31 6.43
CA ILE A 33 -3.75 2.52 6.22
C ILE A 33 -2.36 2.06 5.79
N ALA A 34 -1.92 2.54 4.63
CA ALA A 34 -0.62 2.16 4.08
C ALA A 34 0.22 3.39 3.81
N TYR A 35 1.53 3.24 3.79
CA TYR A 35 2.44 4.33 3.47
C TYR A 35 3.29 3.97 2.26
N LEU A 36 3.81 5.00 1.57
CA LEU A 36 4.67 4.77 0.42
C LEU A 36 6.01 4.21 0.85
N SER A 37 6.52 3.24 0.09
CA SER A 37 7.87 2.74 0.31
C SER A 37 8.87 3.85 0.00
N GLY A 38 10.08 3.71 0.56
CA GLY A 38 11.15 4.66 0.27
C GLY A 38 11.47 4.75 -1.21
N ARG A 39 11.41 3.61 -1.91
CA ARG A 39 11.67 3.59 -3.35
C ARG A 39 10.66 4.43 -4.12
N MET A 40 9.37 4.32 -3.76
CA MET A 40 8.34 5.08 -4.44
C MET A 40 8.48 6.58 -4.17
N LYS A 41 8.81 6.95 -2.93
CA LYS A 41 9.05 8.35 -2.60
C LYS A 41 10.26 8.88 -3.38
N HIS A 42 11.33 8.11 -3.42
CA HIS A 42 12.56 8.51 -4.08
C HIS A 42 12.34 8.69 -5.59
N ASN A 43 11.59 7.81 -6.20
CA ASN A 43 11.31 7.86 -7.63
C ASN A 43 10.13 8.76 -7.97
N ARG A 44 9.56 9.43 -6.97
CA ARG A 44 8.44 10.36 -7.15
C ARG A 44 7.25 9.74 -7.85
N ILE A 45 6.99 8.49 -7.57
CA ILE A 45 5.84 7.79 -8.14
C ILE A 45 4.59 8.30 -7.42
N ARG A 46 3.67 8.85 -8.21
CA ARG A 46 2.44 9.42 -7.65
C ARG A 46 1.38 8.34 -7.54
N VAL A 47 0.73 8.30 -6.38
CA VAL A 47 -0.39 7.42 -6.13
C VAL A 47 -1.65 8.27 -5.99
N LEU A 48 -2.70 7.93 -6.72
CA LEU A 48 -3.93 8.71 -6.76
C LEU A 48 -5.11 7.85 -6.33
N LEU A 49 -6.19 8.54 -5.97
CA LEU A 49 -7.47 7.87 -5.68
C LEU A 49 -7.84 6.98 -6.86
N GLY A 50 -8.27 5.76 -6.54
CA GLY A 50 -8.67 4.80 -7.56
C GLY A 50 -7.55 3.95 -8.10
N ASP A 51 -6.30 4.28 -7.77
CA ASP A 51 -5.18 3.47 -8.24
C ASP A 51 -5.16 2.12 -7.55
N LYS A 52 -4.84 1.10 -8.34
CA LYS A 52 -4.56 -0.23 -7.80
C LYS A 52 -3.10 -0.28 -7.39
N VAL A 53 -2.85 -0.73 -6.18
CA VAL A 53 -1.49 -0.76 -5.63
C VAL A 53 -1.18 -2.13 -5.06
N LEU A 54 0.10 -2.46 -5.04
CA LEU A 54 0.60 -3.66 -4.40
C LEU A 54 1.25 -3.26 -3.08
N MET A 55 0.90 -3.97 -2.01
CA MET A 55 1.37 -3.65 -0.67
C MET A 55 2.09 -4.82 -0.06
N GLU A 56 3.01 -4.53 0.85
CA GLU A 56 3.71 -5.55 1.63
C GLU A 56 3.34 -5.38 3.10
N ARG A 57 2.94 -6.49 3.72
CA ARG A 57 2.63 -6.47 5.16
C ARG A 57 3.92 -6.36 5.95
N ASP A 58 3.85 -5.61 7.06
CA ASP A 58 4.95 -5.57 8.00
C ASP A 58 4.93 -6.86 8.82
N PRO A 59 6.02 -7.64 8.83
CA PRO A 59 6.05 -8.88 9.61
C PRO A 59 5.91 -8.66 11.12
N TYR A 60 6.10 -7.43 11.57
CA TYR A 60 6.00 -7.09 12.99
C TYR A 60 4.67 -6.45 13.35
N GLY A 61 3.70 -6.48 12.44
CA GLY A 61 2.36 -5.99 12.72
C GLY A 61 2.14 -4.51 12.51
N GLY A 62 3.10 -3.82 11.91
CA GLY A 62 2.95 -2.41 11.58
C GLY A 62 2.10 -2.18 10.34
N LYS A 63 2.02 -0.91 9.91
CA LYS A 63 1.27 -0.56 8.73
C LYS A 63 1.88 -1.18 7.47
N PRO A 64 1.05 -1.63 6.53
CA PRO A 64 1.58 -2.13 5.26
C PRO A 64 2.23 -1.01 4.46
N ARG A 65 3.13 -1.41 3.58
CA ARG A 65 3.89 -0.48 2.74
C ARG A 65 3.49 -0.66 1.29
N ILE A 66 3.17 0.44 0.62
CA ILE A 66 2.87 0.39 -0.80
C ILE A 66 4.20 0.28 -1.55
N SER A 67 4.38 -0.82 -2.25
CA SER A 67 5.64 -1.10 -2.94
C SER A 67 5.55 -0.86 -4.44
N ARG A 68 4.35 -0.84 -5.01
CA ARG A 68 4.18 -0.71 -6.45
C ARG A 68 2.79 -0.19 -6.78
N ARG A 69 2.71 0.66 -7.79
CA ARG A 69 1.45 1.04 -8.40
C ARG A 69 1.23 0.15 -9.62
N MET A 70 0.07 -0.45 -9.69
CA MET A 70 -0.24 -1.39 -10.77
C MET A 70 -0.89 -0.70 -11.95
#